data_b5ba3b04e3a9304c6d724e10b8d5bfa2
#
_entry.id   b5ba3b04e3a9304c6d724e10b8d5bfa2
#
_cell.length_a   1.000
_cell.length_b   1.000
_cell.length_c   1.000
_cell.angle_alpha   90.00
_cell.angle_beta   90.00
_cell.angle_gamma   90.00
#
_symmetry.space_group_name_H-M   'P 1'
#
loop_
_entity.id
_entity.type
_entity.pdbx_description
1 polymer ?
#
loop_
_entity_poly.entity_id
_entity_poly.type
_entity_poly.pdbx_seq_one_letter_code
_entity_poly.pdbx_strand_id
1 'polypeptide(L)'
;MSALPSVSVVICNYNYGHFVADAINSAMTQRQSAKEIVVVDDGSTDNSLEVIASFGEQVKVIAKANGGQMSAYNAGFEQITGDVVIFLDSDDRLLPDVVGEVSQAMKAVDVARVHFKLELIDHTGNKQGGVIPTLLAEGDLAPSVRKGQLFLAAPGSGNAYRVSALAEIMPLPSTPQEKHGADFFAGYASAFLGKVVAIARPLGQYRVHEAIEAQSIRFGNAKLGRRGAQMIQGRYSHMRQWLARIRPQEKLAEQAIVDFSIQKQDFALSIFGPDHYLDGLKAGLIELPAVLRSIVLRDASLIMKF
;
A
#
# COMPACT_ATOMS: atom_id res chain seq x y z
N MET A 1 -25.49 20.85 -3.92
CA MET A 1 -24.68 19.63 -3.87
C MET A 1 -23.42 19.98 -3.09
N SER A 2 -23.04 19.22 -2.06
CA SER A 2 -21.76 19.42 -1.38
C SER A 2 -20.61 19.25 -2.36
N ALA A 3 -19.58 20.10 -2.26
CA ALA A 3 -18.36 19.96 -3.07
C ALA A 3 -17.72 18.57 -2.81
N LEU A 4 -17.06 18.02 -3.81
CA LEU A 4 -16.30 16.79 -3.68
C LEU A 4 -15.08 17.04 -2.78
N PRO A 5 -14.66 16.07 -1.94
CA PRO A 5 -13.45 16.18 -1.15
C PRO A 5 -12.21 16.45 -2.01
N SER A 6 -11.40 17.41 -1.60
CA SER A 6 -10.13 17.73 -2.26
C SER A 6 -9.06 16.70 -1.91
N VAL A 7 -8.17 16.37 -2.87
CA VAL A 7 -7.15 15.32 -2.72
C VAL A 7 -5.76 15.94 -2.76
N SER A 8 -4.97 15.69 -1.73
CA SER A 8 -3.52 15.93 -1.70
C SER A 8 -2.77 14.66 -2.08
N VAL A 9 -1.67 14.78 -2.82
CA VAL A 9 -0.76 13.67 -3.11
C VAL A 9 0.55 13.89 -2.38
N VAL A 10 0.97 12.92 -1.57
CA VAL A 10 2.26 12.91 -0.88
C VAL A 10 3.14 11.86 -1.54
N ILE A 11 4.24 12.27 -2.14
CA ILE A 11 5.21 11.39 -2.77
C ILE A 11 6.37 11.18 -1.80
N CYS A 12 6.66 9.93 -1.42
CA CYS A 12 7.75 9.60 -0.51
C CYS A 12 8.95 9.07 -1.30
N ASN A 13 10.07 9.77 -1.20
CA ASN A 13 11.29 9.47 -1.96
C ASN A 13 12.48 9.18 -1.05
N TYR A 14 13.26 8.16 -1.42
CA TYR A 14 14.59 7.90 -0.87
C TYR A 14 15.45 7.15 -1.87
N ASN A 15 16.45 7.83 -2.47
CA ASN A 15 17.39 7.27 -3.46
C ASN A 15 16.69 6.67 -4.71
N TYR A 16 15.64 7.34 -5.20
CA TYR A 16 14.92 6.99 -6.43
C TYR A 16 14.90 8.14 -7.44
N GLY A 17 16.00 8.90 -7.55
CA GLY A 17 16.14 10.03 -8.46
C GLY A 17 15.78 9.72 -9.91
N HIS A 18 15.99 8.48 -10.34
CA HIS A 18 15.66 8.02 -11.69
C HIS A 18 14.17 7.70 -11.90
N PHE A 19 13.35 7.63 -10.84
CA PHE A 19 11.91 7.36 -10.94
C PHE A 19 11.04 8.52 -10.44
N VAL A 20 11.54 9.33 -9.50
CA VAL A 20 10.72 10.34 -8.82
C VAL A 20 10.06 11.32 -9.79
N ALA A 21 10.70 11.64 -10.92
CA ALA A 21 10.09 12.47 -11.95
C ALA A 21 8.82 11.85 -12.56
N ASP A 22 8.80 10.54 -12.76
CA ASP A 22 7.63 9.81 -13.24
C ASP A 22 6.47 9.90 -12.26
N ALA A 23 6.75 9.69 -10.95
CA ALA A 23 5.75 9.81 -9.89
C ALA A 23 5.16 11.23 -9.83
N ILE A 24 6.01 12.28 -9.85
CA ILE A 24 5.57 13.67 -9.83
C ILE A 24 4.71 13.99 -11.06
N ASN A 25 5.19 13.66 -12.27
CA ASN A 25 4.44 13.88 -13.50
C ASN A 25 3.08 13.17 -13.49
N SER A 26 3.02 11.95 -12.96
CA SER A 26 1.75 11.21 -12.84
C SER A 26 0.73 11.89 -11.93
N ALA A 27 1.20 12.54 -10.85
CA ALA A 27 0.36 13.32 -9.95
C ALA A 27 -0.06 14.66 -10.57
N MET A 28 0.78 15.30 -11.37
CA MET A 28 0.50 16.57 -12.04
C MET A 28 -0.47 16.44 -13.21
N THR A 29 -0.45 15.31 -13.92
CA THR A 29 -1.24 15.09 -15.14
C THR A 29 -2.59 14.44 -14.90
N GLN A 30 -3.13 14.55 -13.70
CA GLN A 30 -4.45 14.06 -13.36
C GLN A 30 -5.56 14.83 -14.10
N ARG A 31 -6.62 14.13 -14.58
CA ARG A 31 -7.77 14.80 -15.23
C ARG A 31 -8.51 15.74 -14.30
N GLN A 32 -8.68 15.34 -13.04
CA GLN A 32 -9.06 16.23 -11.95
C GLN A 32 -7.80 16.56 -11.17
N SER A 33 -7.38 17.80 -11.13
CA SER A 33 -6.14 18.21 -10.46
C SER A 33 -6.15 17.85 -8.98
N ALA A 34 -5.03 17.36 -8.48
CA ALA A 34 -4.77 17.31 -7.06
C ALA A 34 -4.78 18.74 -6.48
N LYS A 35 -5.20 18.90 -5.24
CA LYS A 35 -5.16 20.19 -4.54
C LYS A 35 -3.73 20.68 -4.36
N GLU A 36 -2.82 19.75 -4.09
CA GLU A 36 -1.40 19.99 -3.90
C GLU A 36 -0.62 18.68 -4.08
N ILE A 37 0.65 18.80 -4.40
CA ILE A 37 1.60 17.70 -4.47
C ILE A 37 2.74 18.03 -3.52
N VAL A 38 2.95 17.16 -2.53
CA VAL A 38 4.02 17.29 -1.54
C VAL A 38 5.02 16.15 -1.79
N VAL A 39 6.28 16.49 -2.01
CA VAL A 39 7.35 15.50 -2.19
C VAL A 39 8.22 15.51 -0.95
N VAL A 40 8.28 14.37 -0.26
CA VAL A 40 9.14 14.18 0.91
C VAL A 40 10.38 13.41 0.49
N ASP A 41 11.52 14.07 0.50
CA ASP A 41 12.81 13.41 0.36
C ASP A 41 13.35 13.03 1.73
N ASP A 42 13.43 11.73 1.97
CA ASP A 42 13.85 11.15 3.25
C ASP A 42 15.37 10.98 3.34
N GLY A 43 16.13 12.02 2.96
CA GLY A 43 17.57 12.09 3.09
C GLY A 43 18.31 11.32 1.99
N SER A 44 17.88 11.46 0.74
CA SER A 44 18.55 10.87 -0.41
C SER A 44 20.00 11.34 -0.57
N THR A 45 20.84 10.44 -1.07
CA THR A 45 22.26 10.67 -1.37
C THR A 45 22.58 10.61 -2.86
N ASP A 46 21.57 10.30 -3.68
CA ASP A 46 21.64 10.36 -5.15
C ASP A 46 21.18 11.74 -5.68
N ASN A 47 20.87 11.84 -6.96
CA ASN A 47 20.41 13.08 -7.59
C ASN A 47 18.91 13.38 -7.37
N SER A 48 18.24 12.69 -6.44
CA SER A 48 16.79 12.86 -6.18
C SER A 48 16.40 14.32 -5.96
N LEU A 49 17.11 15.03 -5.06
CA LEU A 49 16.80 16.43 -4.75
C LEU A 49 16.95 17.37 -5.95
N GLU A 50 17.94 17.14 -6.81
CA GLU A 50 18.13 17.90 -8.04
C GLU A 50 16.94 17.69 -9.00
N VAL A 51 16.53 16.43 -9.19
CA VAL A 51 15.37 16.08 -10.02
C VAL A 51 14.10 16.71 -9.48
N ILE A 52 13.84 16.59 -8.16
CA ILE A 52 12.66 17.17 -7.51
C ILE A 52 12.66 18.69 -7.65
N ALA A 53 13.79 19.36 -7.45
CA ALA A 53 13.93 20.81 -7.56
C ALA A 53 13.63 21.33 -8.97
N SER A 54 13.82 20.52 -10.01
CA SER A 54 13.50 20.89 -11.40
C SER A 54 12.02 21.16 -11.66
N PHE A 55 11.12 20.70 -10.78
CA PHE A 55 9.68 20.95 -10.85
C PHE A 55 9.27 22.33 -10.28
N GLY A 56 10.17 23.03 -9.59
CA GLY A 56 9.95 24.38 -9.08
C GLY A 56 8.75 24.45 -8.13
N GLU A 57 7.92 25.48 -8.28
CA GLU A 57 6.76 25.73 -7.44
C GLU A 57 5.56 24.80 -7.67
N GLN A 58 5.65 23.88 -8.64
CA GLN A 58 4.58 22.94 -8.94
C GLN A 58 4.42 21.86 -7.85
N VAL A 59 5.45 21.67 -7.04
CA VAL A 59 5.46 20.73 -5.94
C VAL A 59 6.02 21.38 -4.68
N LYS A 60 5.47 21.01 -3.53
CA LYS A 60 6.04 21.40 -2.23
C LYS A 60 7.07 20.35 -1.81
N VAL A 61 8.30 20.78 -1.58
CA VAL A 61 9.42 19.87 -1.24
C VAL A 61 9.70 19.92 0.25
N ILE A 62 9.87 18.74 0.85
CA ILE A 62 10.31 18.54 2.23
C ILE A 62 11.55 17.67 2.18
N ALA A 63 12.74 18.24 2.40
CA ALA A 63 13.97 17.50 2.56
C ALA A 63 14.24 17.29 4.06
N LYS A 64 14.45 16.03 4.47
CA LYS A 64 14.71 15.68 5.88
C LYS A 64 15.77 14.60 6.02
N ALA A 65 16.30 14.44 7.23
CA ALA A 65 17.19 13.31 7.53
C ALA A 65 16.43 11.98 7.41
N ASN A 66 17.10 10.92 6.94
CA ASN A 66 16.52 9.61 6.76
C ASN A 66 15.93 9.04 8.06
N GLY A 67 14.62 8.84 8.04
CA GLY A 67 13.83 8.25 9.13
C GLY A 67 12.97 7.06 8.68
N GLY A 68 13.00 6.73 7.39
CA GLY A 68 12.22 5.67 6.76
C GLY A 68 10.79 6.08 6.38
N GLN A 69 10.10 5.16 5.73
CA GLN A 69 8.78 5.39 5.11
C GLN A 69 7.75 5.99 6.07
N MET A 70 7.65 5.48 7.31
CA MET A 70 6.70 6.04 8.30
C MET A 70 7.03 7.49 8.65
N SER A 71 8.31 7.82 8.77
CA SER A 71 8.76 9.19 9.02
C SER A 71 8.45 10.12 7.85
N ALA A 72 8.59 9.63 6.61
CA ALA A 72 8.21 10.38 5.41
C ALA A 72 6.70 10.60 5.33
N TYR A 73 5.87 9.58 5.64
CA TYR A 73 4.41 9.72 5.71
C TYR A 73 4.02 10.77 6.74
N ASN A 74 4.61 10.74 7.94
CA ASN A 74 4.33 11.71 9.00
C ASN A 74 4.65 13.13 8.55
N ALA A 75 5.86 13.34 8.00
CA ALA A 75 6.29 14.66 7.53
C ALA A 75 5.41 15.20 6.39
N GLY A 76 5.02 14.34 5.44
CA GLY A 76 4.11 14.72 4.36
C GLY A 76 2.71 15.05 4.88
N PHE A 77 2.18 14.24 5.80
CA PHE A 77 0.86 14.44 6.39
C PHE A 77 0.71 15.79 7.11
N GLU A 78 1.74 16.24 7.80
CA GLU A 78 1.76 17.54 8.49
C GLU A 78 1.66 18.74 7.53
N GLN A 79 1.92 18.55 6.25
CA GLN A 79 2.04 19.62 5.27
C GLN A 79 0.89 19.71 4.28
N ILE A 80 -0.04 18.77 4.31
CA ILE A 80 -1.20 18.76 3.41
C ILE A 80 -2.37 19.57 3.96
N THR A 81 -3.21 20.03 3.04
CA THR A 81 -4.41 20.83 3.33
C THR A 81 -5.68 20.25 2.70
N GLY A 82 -5.56 19.16 1.94
CA GLY A 82 -6.70 18.46 1.32
C GLY A 82 -7.53 17.67 2.32
N ASP A 83 -8.73 17.29 1.89
CA ASP A 83 -9.66 16.47 2.69
C ASP A 83 -9.27 14.98 2.67
N VAL A 84 -8.53 14.58 1.63
CA VAL A 84 -8.08 13.22 1.37
C VAL A 84 -6.60 13.24 1.01
N VAL A 85 -5.84 12.25 1.45
CA VAL A 85 -4.43 12.07 1.08
C VAL A 85 -4.22 10.74 0.36
N ILE A 86 -3.45 10.79 -0.74
CA ILE A 86 -2.86 9.62 -1.40
C ILE A 86 -1.37 9.64 -1.08
N PHE A 87 -0.84 8.55 -0.51
CA PHE A 87 0.60 8.37 -0.40
C PHE A 87 1.09 7.56 -1.61
N LEU A 88 2.05 8.11 -2.33
CA LEU A 88 2.63 7.52 -3.53
C LEU A 88 4.12 7.23 -3.29
N ASP A 89 4.52 6.00 -3.49
CA ASP A 89 5.94 5.64 -3.50
C ASP A 89 6.58 6.21 -4.78
N SER A 90 7.81 6.71 -4.70
CA SER A 90 8.45 7.47 -5.79
C SER A 90 8.85 6.64 -7.01
N ASP A 91 8.75 5.32 -6.93
CA ASP A 91 8.94 4.38 -8.04
C ASP A 91 7.65 3.98 -8.75
N ASP A 92 6.49 4.35 -8.19
CA ASP A 92 5.16 4.07 -8.73
C ASP A 92 4.58 5.26 -9.52
N ARG A 93 3.43 5.04 -10.18
CA ARG A 93 2.69 6.07 -10.93
C ARG A 93 1.20 6.01 -10.63
N LEU A 94 0.54 7.16 -10.62
CA LEU A 94 -0.92 7.27 -10.62
C LEU A 94 -1.46 7.24 -12.07
N LEU A 95 -2.60 6.61 -12.29
CA LEU A 95 -3.32 6.73 -13.56
C LEU A 95 -4.16 8.02 -13.56
N PRO A 96 -4.49 8.59 -14.74
CA PRO A 96 -5.05 9.94 -14.86
C PRO A 96 -6.38 10.19 -14.15
N ASP A 97 -7.12 9.15 -13.76
CA ASP A 97 -8.46 9.28 -13.18
C ASP A 97 -8.48 9.15 -11.64
N VAL A 98 -7.34 8.83 -10.99
CA VAL A 98 -7.35 8.44 -9.58
C VAL A 98 -7.88 9.54 -8.67
N VAL A 99 -7.51 10.78 -8.88
CA VAL A 99 -7.94 11.90 -8.03
C VAL A 99 -9.47 12.07 -8.08
N GLY A 100 -10.06 12.01 -9.27
CA GLY A 100 -11.51 12.13 -9.45
C GLY A 100 -12.27 10.95 -8.84
N GLU A 101 -11.81 9.73 -9.08
CA GLU A 101 -12.43 8.51 -8.57
C GLU A 101 -12.37 8.42 -7.04
N VAL A 102 -11.22 8.73 -6.47
CA VAL A 102 -11.03 8.78 -5.01
C VAL A 102 -11.90 9.85 -4.39
N SER A 103 -11.92 11.06 -4.96
CA SER A 103 -12.75 12.16 -4.51
C SER A 103 -14.24 11.76 -4.49
N GLN A 104 -14.73 11.10 -5.55
CA GLN A 104 -16.10 10.62 -5.63
C GLN A 104 -16.38 9.50 -4.60
N ALA A 105 -15.49 8.54 -4.44
CA ALA A 105 -15.65 7.45 -3.47
C ALA A 105 -15.62 7.96 -2.01
N MET A 106 -14.89 9.04 -1.74
CA MET A 106 -14.81 9.72 -0.44
C MET A 106 -15.98 10.68 -0.15
N LYS A 107 -16.99 10.77 -1.02
CA LYS A 107 -18.15 11.66 -0.81
C LYS A 107 -18.94 11.30 0.45
N ALA A 108 -19.08 10.01 0.76
CA ALA A 108 -19.70 9.56 2.00
C ALA A 108 -18.77 9.80 3.19
N VAL A 109 -19.29 10.48 4.23
CA VAL A 109 -18.47 10.94 5.37
C VAL A 109 -17.96 9.83 6.25
N ASP A 110 -18.60 8.66 6.23
CA ASP A 110 -18.23 7.46 6.98
C ASP A 110 -17.15 6.60 6.30
N VAL A 111 -16.67 7.01 5.11
CA VAL A 111 -15.55 6.36 4.42
C VAL A 111 -14.24 6.94 4.95
N ALA A 112 -13.46 6.11 5.63
CA ALA A 112 -12.14 6.48 6.14
C ALA A 112 -11.01 6.20 5.14
N ARG A 113 -11.18 5.17 4.30
CA ARG A 113 -10.16 4.75 3.33
C ARG A 113 -10.80 4.29 2.03
N VAL A 114 -10.17 4.65 0.94
CA VAL A 114 -10.38 4.07 -0.39
C VAL A 114 -9.11 3.35 -0.80
N HIS A 115 -9.23 2.14 -1.36
CA HIS A 115 -8.08 1.49 -1.99
C HIS A 115 -8.43 0.96 -3.38
N PHE A 116 -7.42 0.85 -4.22
CA PHE A 116 -7.60 0.51 -5.62
C PHE A 116 -6.47 -0.40 -6.11
N LYS A 117 -6.73 -1.08 -7.24
CA LYS A 117 -5.73 -1.94 -7.87
C LYS A 117 -4.64 -1.13 -8.55
N LEU A 118 -3.48 -1.76 -8.71
CA LEU A 118 -2.33 -1.23 -9.42
C LEU A 118 -1.95 -2.19 -10.56
N GLU A 119 -1.68 -1.66 -11.76
CA GLU A 119 -1.08 -2.44 -12.86
C GLU A 119 0.39 -2.69 -12.57
N LEU A 120 0.92 -3.85 -12.94
CA LEU A 120 2.35 -4.12 -12.84
C LEU A 120 3.11 -3.52 -14.01
N ILE A 121 4.18 -2.79 -13.71
CA ILE A 121 5.13 -2.25 -14.70
C ILE A 121 6.56 -2.68 -14.36
N ASP A 122 7.42 -2.80 -15.39
CA ASP A 122 8.85 -3.04 -15.21
C ASP A 122 9.63 -1.75 -14.86
N HIS A 123 10.95 -1.89 -14.72
CA HIS A 123 11.83 -0.77 -14.43
C HIS A 123 11.80 0.33 -15.49
N THR A 124 11.43 0.03 -16.73
CA THR A 124 11.30 1.00 -17.82
C THR A 124 9.90 1.61 -17.91
N GLY A 125 8.92 1.10 -17.16
CA GLY A 125 7.54 1.55 -17.16
C GLY A 125 6.63 0.83 -18.15
N ASN A 126 7.08 -0.27 -18.77
CA ASN A 126 6.25 -1.09 -19.64
C ASN A 126 5.34 -2.01 -18.80
N LYS A 127 4.11 -2.18 -19.26
CA LYS A 127 3.15 -3.09 -18.59
C LYS A 127 3.64 -4.53 -18.67
N GLN A 128 3.63 -5.22 -17.51
CA GLN A 128 4.01 -6.63 -17.40
C GLN A 128 2.81 -7.57 -17.47
N GLY A 129 1.59 -7.01 -17.61
CA GLY A 129 0.37 -7.78 -17.39
C GLY A 129 0.11 -8.02 -15.90
N GLY A 130 -1.15 -8.27 -15.55
CA GLY A 130 -1.55 -8.46 -14.17
C GLY A 130 -1.79 -7.16 -13.39
N VAL A 131 -2.46 -7.34 -12.26
CA VAL A 131 -2.82 -6.26 -11.34
C VAL A 131 -2.67 -6.74 -9.90
N ILE A 132 -2.35 -5.84 -9.00
CA ILE A 132 -2.26 -6.10 -7.57
C ILE A 132 -3.08 -5.10 -6.75
N PRO A 133 -3.71 -5.58 -5.65
CA PRO A 133 -4.05 -6.98 -5.40
C PRO A 133 -5.12 -7.47 -6.37
N THR A 134 -5.29 -8.78 -6.53
CA THR A 134 -6.35 -9.34 -7.38
C THR A 134 -7.73 -9.12 -6.78
N LEU A 135 -7.81 -9.15 -5.44
CA LEU A 135 -9.01 -8.89 -4.66
C LEU A 135 -8.76 -7.76 -3.66
N LEU A 136 -9.80 -6.99 -3.38
CA LEU A 136 -9.77 -5.91 -2.38
C LEU A 136 -10.90 -6.14 -1.38
N ALA A 137 -10.59 -6.05 -0.08
CA ALA A 137 -11.60 -6.13 0.97
C ALA A 137 -12.29 -4.77 1.13
N GLU A 138 -13.60 -4.76 1.42
CA GLU A 138 -14.38 -3.53 1.59
C GLU A 138 -15.39 -3.63 2.74
N GLY A 139 -15.95 -2.49 3.14
CA GLY A 139 -16.95 -2.37 4.19
C GLY A 139 -16.35 -2.05 5.56
N ASP A 140 -17.02 -2.52 6.63
CA ASP A 140 -16.51 -2.44 8.01
C ASP A 140 -15.55 -3.61 8.26
N LEU A 141 -14.27 -3.32 8.26
CA LEU A 141 -13.20 -4.31 8.44
C LEU A 141 -12.65 -4.37 9.88
N ALA A 142 -13.09 -3.47 10.78
CA ALA A 142 -12.65 -3.46 12.17
C ALA A 142 -12.87 -4.79 12.89
N PRO A 143 -14.03 -5.51 12.74
CA PRO A 143 -14.24 -6.80 13.37
C PRO A 143 -13.20 -7.85 12.98
N SER A 144 -12.75 -7.86 11.72
CA SER A 144 -11.71 -8.78 11.25
C SER A 144 -10.36 -8.45 11.87
N VAL A 145 -9.96 -7.18 11.86
CA VAL A 145 -8.67 -6.75 12.44
C VAL A 145 -8.63 -7.00 13.96
N ARG A 146 -9.75 -6.79 14.69
CA ARG A 146 -9.83 -7.14 16.13
C ARG A 146 -9.56 -8.61 16.39
N LYS A 147 -9.98 -9.50 15.50
CA LYS A 147 -9.72 -10.95 15.57
C LYS A 147 -8.33 -11.34 15.08
N GLY A 148 -7.50 -10.40 14.70
CA GLY A 148 -6.19 -10.65 14.11
C GLY A 148 -6.23 -11.08 12.64
N GLN A 149 -7.40 -11.05 11.98
CA GLN A 149 -7.54 -11.39 10.58
C GLN A 149 -7.10 -10.19 9.72
N LEU A 150 -5.97 -10.33 9.06
CA LEU A 150 -5.46 -9.33 8.12
C LEU A 150 -6.11 -9.55 6.76
N PHE A 151 -6.78 -8.53 6.25
CA PHE A 151 -7.45 -8.55 4.94
C PHE A 151 -6.49 -8.15 3.82
N LEU A 152 -6.85 -8.52 2.58
CA LEU A 152 -6.11 -8.05 1.41
C LEU A 152 -6.28 -6.53 1.23
N ALA A 153 -5.16 -5.84 1.19
CA ALA A 153 -5.06 -4.41 1.00
C ALA A 153 -4.13 -4.10 -0.17
N ALA A 154 -4.40 -2.99 -0.86
CA ALA A 154 -3.47 -2.49 -1.87
C ALA A 154 -2.11 -2.14 -1.23
N PRO A 155 -0.99 -2.24 -1.97
CA PRO A 155 0.30 -1.65 -1.57
C PRO A 155 0.19 -0.15 -1.31
N GLY A 156 1.21 0.47 -0.75
CA GLY A 156 1.25 1.87 -0.36
C GLY A 156 0.56 2.82 -1.34
N SER A 157 1.00 2.81 -2.58
CA SER A 157 0.52 3.69 -3.67
C SER A 157 -0.93 3.45 -4.10
N GLY A 158 -1.54 2.35 -3.68
CA GLY A 158 -2.92 2.00 -4.00
C GLY A 158 -3.94 2.45 -2.95
N ASN A 159 -3.61 3.41 -2.08
CA ASN A 159 -4.45 3.83 -0.97
C ASN A 159 -4.66 5.33 -0.90
N ALA A 160 -5.88 5.71 -0.53
CA ALA A 160 -6.26 7.07 -0.19
C ALA A 160 -6.98 7.09 1.16
N TYR A 161 -6.71 8.08 1.98
CA TYR A 161 -7.23 8.18 3.33
C TYR A 161 -7.93 9.51 3.55
N ARG A 162 -9.06 9.51 4.25
CA ARG A 162 -9.67 10.75 4.75
C ARG A 162 -8.77 11.37 5.80
N VAL A 163 -8.37 12.63 5.59
CA VAL A 163 -7.40 13.32 6.45
C VAL A 163 -7.93 13.45 7.88
N SER A 164 -9.19 13.82 8.07
CA SER A 164 -9.78 13.94 9.41
C SER A 164 -9.83 12.63 10.18
N ALA A 165 -10.02 11.51 9.50
CA ALA A 165 -9.97 10.19 10.10
C ALA A 165 -8.51 9.78 10.39
N LEU A 166 -7.62 9.90 9.39
CA LEU A 166 -6.23 9.50 9.54
C LEU A 166 -5.52 10.28 10.66
N ALA A 167 -5.90 11.55 10.89
CA ALA A 167 -5.38 12.38 11.97
C ALA A 167 -5.55 11.76 13.37
N GLU A 168 -6.54 10.89 13.57
CA GLU A 168 -6.75 10.21 14.85
C GLU A 168 -5.65 9.16 15.17
N ILE A 169 -4.90 8.74 14.17
CA ILE A 169 -3.85 7.74 14.30
C ILE A 169 -2.47 8.26 13.88
N MET A 170 -2.38 9.49 13.39
CA MET A 170 -1.08 10.13 13.13
C MET A 170 -0.49 10.75 14.41
N PRO A 171 0.83 10.82 14.56
CA PRO A 171 1.82 10.25 13.66
C PRO A 171 1.91 8.71 13.75
N LEU A 172 2.26 8.07 12.63
CA LEU A 172 2.57 6.64 12.61
C LEU A 172 3.80 6.35 13.47
N PRO A 173 3.89 5.15 14.10
CA PRO A 173 4.89 4.84 15.11
C PRO A 173 6.27 4.53 14.48
N SER A 174 6.94 5.54 13.95
CA SER A 174 8.29 5.40 13.41
C SER A 174 9.31 5.14 14.52
N THR A 175 10.08 4.06 14.40
CA THR A 175 11.17 3.72 15.30
C THR A 175 12.40 3.33 14.52
N PRO A 176 13.62 3.37 15.13
CA PRO A 176 14.83 2.91 14.46
C PRO A 176 14.78 1.47 13.96
N GLN A 177 13.97 0.61 14.61
CA GLN A 177 13.80 -0.81 14.29
C GLN A 177 12.73 -1.04 13.22
N GLU A 178 11.72 -0.17 13.13
CA GLU A 178 10.62 -0.26 12.16
C GLU A 178 10.55 1.03 11.35
N LYS A 179 11.31 1.08 10.26
CA LYS A 179 11.36 2.23 9.34
C LYS A 179 10.38 2.10 8.17
N HIS A 180 9.90 0.89 7.92
CA HIS A 180 9.06 0.56 6.78
C HIS A 180 7.68 0.07 7.23
N GLY A 181 6.74 -0.06 6.28
CA GLY A 181 5.41 -0.60 6.55
C GLY A 181 4.39 0.47 6.94
N ALA A 182 4.58 1.71 6.52
CA ALA A 182 3.59 2.76 6.70
C ALA A 182 2.22 2.35 6.14
N ASP A 183 2.20 1.68 4.99
CA ASP A 183 1.03 1.08 4.37
C ASP A 183 0.36 0.02 5.28
N PHE A 184 1.13 -0.79 5.99
CA PHE A 184 0.60 -1.74 6.95
C PHE A 184 -0.10 -1.03 8.13
N PHE A 185 0.58 -0.08 8.76
CA PHE A 185 0.03 0.63 9.92
C PHE A 185 -1.18 1.49 9.54
N ALA A 186 -1.06 2.34 8.53
CA ALA A 186 -2.16 3.18 8.07
C ALA A 186 -3.32 2.32 7.52
N GLY A 187 -3.01 1.27 6.76
CA GLY A 187 -3.98 0.41 6.12
C GLY A 187 -4.85 -0.34 7.12
N TYR A 188 -4.25 -1.04 8.08
CA TYR A 188 -5.03 -1.82 9.06
C TYR A 188 -5.63 -0.97 10.17
N ALA A 189 -4.92 0.08 10.63
CA ALA A 189 -5.46 0.97 11.64
C ALA A 189 -6.63 1.82 11.13
N SER A 190 -6.66 2.19 9.86
CA SER A 190 -7.78 2.93 9.26
C SER A 190 -9.11 2.16 9.29
N ALA A 191 -9.09 0.83 9.43
CA ALA A 191 -10.29 0.03 9.60
C ALA A 191 -11.09 0.40 10.87
N PHE A 192 -10.45 1.00 11.88
CA PHE A 192 -11.10 1.48 13.10
C PHE A 192 -11.64 2.90 13.01
N LEU A 193 -11.44 3.57 11.87
CA LEU A 193 -11.78 4.97 11.67
C LEU A 193 -13.04 5.17 10.81
N GLY A 194 -13.50 4.12 10.14
CA GLY A 194 -14.65 4.12 9.27
C GLY A 194 -14.61 3.03 8.22
N LYS A 195 -15.50 3.11 7.24
CA LYS A 195 -15.58 2.12 6.18
C LYS A 195 -14.39 2.20 5.22
N VAL A 196 -14.06 1.06 4.65
CA VAL A 196 -13.11 0.91 3.55
C VAL A 196 -13.90 0.69 2.26
N VAL A 197 -13.60 1.45 1.21
CA VAL A 197 -14.20 1.31 -0.13
C VAL A 197 -13.16 0.78 -1.09
N ALA A 198 -13.53 -0.22 -1.89
CA ALA A 198 -12.69 -0.83 -2.90
C ALA A 198 -13.06 -0.33 -4.29
N ILE A 199 -12.08 0.18 -5.06
CA ILE A 199 -12.23 0.44 -6.49
C ILE A 199 -11.56 -0.71 -7.24
N ALA A 200 -12.38 -1.60 -7.81
CA ALA A 200 -11.93 -2.86 -8.39
C ALA A 200 -11.09 -2.73 -9.68
N ARG A 201 -10.97 -1.52 -10.25
CA ARG A 201 -10.15 -1.24 -11.44
C ARG A 201 -8.78 -0.66 -11.06
N PRO A 202 -7.75 -0.82 -11.90
CA PRO A 202 -6.47 -0.17 -11.69
C PRO A 202 -6.59 1.35 -11.78
N LEU A 203 -5.98 2.05 -10.81
CA LEU A 203 -5.87 3.50 -10.77
C LEU A 203 -4.43 3.98 -10.53
N GLY A 204 -3.49 3.06 -10.51
CA GLY A 204 -2.06 3.32 -10.45
C GLY A 204 -1.26 2.19 -11.07
N GLN A 205 0.05 2.36 -11.09
CA GLN A 205 1.02 1.41 -11.62
C GLN A 205 2.06 1.14 -10.54
N TYR A 206 2.28 -0.14 -10.26
CA TYR A 206 3.28 -0.64 -9.32
C TYR A 206 4.51 -1.11 -10.07
N ARG A 207 5.68 -0.56 -9.72
CA ARG A 207 6.93 -0.92 -10.37
C ARG A 207 7.55 -2.14 -9.72
N VAL A 208 7.74 -3.18 -10.54
CA VAL A 208 8.43 -4.39 -10.14
C VAL A 208 9.91 -4.20 -10.44
N HIS A 209 10.73 -4.24 -9.39
CA HIS A 209 12.18 -4.25 -9.54
C HIS A 209 12.63 -5.67 -9.82
N GLU A 210 13.33 -5.86 -10.94
CA GLU A 210 13.93 -7.16 -11.25
C GLU A 210 14.86 -7.56 -10.10
N ALA A 211 14.60 -8.73 -9.54
CA ALA A 211 15.61 -9.40 -8.75
C ALA A 211 16.74 -9.78 -9.71
N ILE A 212 17.94 -9.26 -9.48
CA ILE A 212 19.15 -9.45 -10.31
C ILE A 212 19.52 -10.94 -10.47
N GLU A 213 18.82 -11.85 -9.80
CA GLU A 213 18.96 -13.29 -9.98
C GLU A 213 17.56 -13.92 -10.05
N ALA A 214 17.30 -14.51 -11.20
CA ALA A 214 16.10 -15.28 -11.51
C ALA A 214 15.64 -16.14 -10.33
N GLN A 215 14.53 -15.85 -9.74
CA GLN A 215 13.61 -16.73 -9.00
C GLN A 215 12.84 -16.09 -7.85
N SER A 216 12.98 -14.81 -7.53
CA SER A 216 12.12 -14.20 -6.50
C SER A 216 11.69 -12.79 -6.86
N ILE A 217 10.50 -12.64 -7.40
CA ILE A 217 9.83 -11.35 -7.51
C ILE A 217 9.60 -10.83 -6.09
N ARG A 218 10.14 -9.67 -5.78
CA ARG A 218 9.99 -9.05 -4.46
C ARG A 218 8.79 -8.13 -4.48
N PHE A 219 7.68 -8.53 -3.86
CA PHE A 219 6.65 -7.60 -3.43
C PHE A 219 7.14 -6.89 -2.17
N GLY A 220 7.39 -5.61 -2.29
CA GLY A 220 8.01 -4.88 -1.22
C GLY A 220 9.20 -5.68 -0.66
N ASN A 221 9.68 -5.41 0.51
CA ASN A 221 10.78 -6.17 1.12
C ASN A 221 10.35 -7.52 1.74
N ALA A 222 9.15 -8.04 1.42
CA ALA A 222 8.64 -9.28 1.98
C ALA A 222 9.11 -10.50 1.20
N LYS A 223 10.14 -11.16 1.67
CA LYS A 223 10.37 -12.57 1.33
C LYS A 223 9.19 -13.37 1.89
N LEU A 224 8.30 -13.86 0.99
CA LEU A 224 7.24 -14.80 1.34
C LEU A 224 7.87 -16.07 1.94
N GLY A 225 7.59 -16.36 3.20
CA GLY A 225 8.14 -17.50 3.91
C GLY A 225 8.12 -17.28 5.42
N ARG A 226 8.80 -18.16 6.18
CA ARG A 226 8.86 -18.09 7.64
C ARG A 226 9.30 -16.71 8.15
N ARG A 227 10.26 -16.05 7.47
CA ARG A 227 10.72 -14.69 7.78
C ARG A 227 9.63 -13.63 7.53
N GLY A 228 8.86 -13.76 6.45
CA GLY A 228 7.74 -12.87 6.16
C GLY A 228 6.65 -12.97 7.21
N ALA A 229 6.32 -14.19 7.67
CA ALA A 229 5.39 -14.42 8.76
C ALA A 229 5.83 -13.75 10.06
N GLN A 230 7.09 -13.94 10.44
CA GLN A 230 7.67 -13.32 11.62
C GLN A 230 7.64 -11.79 11.54
N MET A 231 7.94 -11.24 10.37
CA MET A 231 7.87 -9.79 10.12
C MET A 231 6.44 -9.26 10.29
N ILE A 232 5.44 -9.93 9.70
CA ILE A 232 4.01 -9.55 9.84
C ILE A 232 3.57 -9.65 11.30
N GLN A 233 3.93 -10.70 12.01
CA GLN A 233 3.63 -10.83 13.44
C GLN A 233 4.30 -9.73 14.27
N GLY A 234 5.55 -9.40 13.96
CA GLY A 234 6.26 -8.28 14.59
C GLY A 234 5.57 -6.94 14.37
N ARG A 235 5.21 -6.63 13.13
CA ARG A 235 4.45 -5.42 12.78
C ARG A 235 3.08 -5.38 13.44
N TYR A 236 2.36 -6.50 13.43
CA TYR A 236 1.07 -6.59 14.09
C TYR A 236 1.18 -6.37 15.60
N SER A 237 2.16 -6.98 16.26
CA SER A 237 2.42 -6.76 17.69
C SER A 237 2.73 -5.30 18.00
N HIS A 238 3.54 -4.65 17.17
CA HIS A 238 3.86 -3.23 17.31
C HIS A 238 2.61 -2.36 17.08
N MET A 239 1.83 -2.63 16.04
CA MET A 239 0.56 -1.95 15.76
C MET A 239 -0.41 -2.11 16.95
N ARG A 240 -0.54 -3.30 17.51
CA ARG A 240 -1.39 -3.56 18.69
C ARG A 240 -0.96 -2.72 19.90
N GLN A 241 0.34 -2.68 20.18
CA GLN A 241 0.87 -1.88 21.28
C GLN A 241 0.67 -0.37 21.06
N TRP A 242 0.84 0.08 19.85
CA TRP A 242 0.63 1.47 19.48
C TRP A 242 -0.85 1.85 19.55
N LEU A 243 -1.76 1.05 18.96
CA LEU A 243 -3.21 1.28 19.03
C LEU A 243 -3.73 1.26 20.47
N ALA A 244 -3.21 0.37 21.33
CA ALA A 244 -3.60 0.32 22.74
C ALA A 244 -3.29 1.63 23.50
N ARG A 245 -2.33 2.43 23.03
CA ARG A 245 -1.99 3.74 23.60
C ARG A 245 -2.90 4.86 23.10
N ILE A 246 -3.19 4.88 21.79
CA ILE A 246 -3.94 5.97 21.15
C ILE A 246 -5.44 5.69 21.06
N ARG A 247 -5.84 4.42 21.05
CA ARG A 247 -7.24 3.96 20.97
C ARG A 247 -7.46 2.77 21.94
N PRO A 248 -7.44 3.00 23.26
CA PRO A 248 -7.46 1.92 24.27
C PRO A 248 -8.75 1.08 24.27
N GLN A 249 -9.81 1.58 23.64
CA GLN A 249 -11.06 0.85 23.43
C GLN A 249 -10.90 -0.28 22.39
N GLU A 250 -9.91 -0.19 21.50
CA GLU A 250 -9.68 -1.19 20.45
C GLU A 250 -8.81 -2.34 20.99
N LYS A 251 -9.49 -3.45 21.31
CA LYS A 251 -8.82 -4.66 21.78
C LYS A 251 -8.55 -5.60 20.59
N LEU A 252 -7.28 -5.78 20.26
CA LEU A 252 -6.83 -6.67 19.20
C LEU A 252 -6.42 -8.02 19.79
N ALA A 253 -6.61 -9.10 19.00
CA ALA A 253 -6.07 -10.42 19.32
C ALA A 253 -4.55 -10.36 19.56
N GLU A 254 -4.01 -11.31 20.32
CA GLU A 254 -2.57 -11.33 20.63
C GLU A 254 -1.70 -11.56 19.42
N GLN A 255 -2.20 -12.31 18.45
CA GLN A 255 -1.47 -12.66 17.23
C GLN A 255 -2.32 -12.39 15.98
N ALA A 256 -1.66 -12.01 14.90
CA ALA A 256 -2.29 -11.96 13.60
C ALA A 256 -2.54 -13.38 13.08
N ILE A 257 -3.71 -13.59 12.52
CA ILE A 257 -3.98 -14.75 11.67
C ILE A 257 -3.48 -14.40 10.28
N VAL A 258 -2.30 -14.90 9.94
CA VAL A 258 -1.72 -14.67 8.63
C VAL A 258 -2.21 -15.78 7.71
N ASP A 259 -3.25 -15.51 6.95
CA ASP A 259 -3.67 -16.44 5.90
C ASP A 259 -2.73 -16.33 4.68
N PHE A 260 -1.66 -17.09 4.75
CA PHE A 260 -0.69 -17.15 3.67
C PHE A 260 -1.26 -17.70 2.36
N SER A 261 -2.37 -18.46 2.42
CA SER A 261 -2.94 -19.03 1.22
C SER A 261 -3.48 -17.95 0.30
N ILE A 262 -4.23 -16.99 0.84
CA ILE A 262 -4.81 -15.88 0.07
C ILE A 262 -3.72 -14.98 -0.50
N GLN A 263 -2.73 -14.60 0.31
CA GLN A 263 -1.64 -13.73 -0.16
C GLN A 263 -0.78 -14.41 -1.23
N LYS A 264 -0.53 -15.74 -1.10
CA LYS A 264 0.19 -16.51 -2.13
C LYS A 264 -0.62 -16.70 -3.39
N GLN A 265 -1.93 -16.90 -3.28
CA GLN A 265 -2.82 -16.99 -4.43
C GLN A 265 -2.87 -15.68 -5.20
N ASP A 266 -3.03 -14.55 -4.49
CA ASP A 266 -3.03 -13.22 -5.08
C ASP A 266 -1.71 -12.94 -5.80
N PHE A 267 -0.59 -13.26 -5.16
CA PHE A 267 0.74 -13.16 -5.73
C PHE A 267 0.90 -14.04 -6.99
N ALA A 268 0.53 -15.31 -6.92
CA ALA A 268 0.66 -16.23 -8.04
C ALA A 268 -0.20 -15.77 -9.24
N LEU A 269 -1.44 -15.35 -8.99
CA LEU A 269 -2.33 -14.84 -10.04
C LEU A 269 -1.80 -13.53 -10.66
N SER A 270 -1.24 -12.63 -9.85
CA SER A 270 -0.75 -11.34 -10.34
C SER A 270 0.47 -11.48 -11.26
N ILE A 271 1.32 -12.48 -11.02
CA ILE A 271 2.60 -12.64 -11.73
C ILE A 271 2.54 -13.65 -12.86
N PHE A 272 1.96 -14.81 -12.56
CA PHE A 272 1.95 -15.91 -13.52
C PHE A 272 0.71 -15.91 -14.42
N GLY A 273 -0.31 -15.08 -14.09
CA GLY A 273 -1.59 -15.11 -14.76
C GLY A 273 -2.36 -16.42 -14.49
N PRO A 274 -3.60 -16.53 -14.97
CA PRO A 274 -4.45 -17.71 -14.74
C PRO A 274 -3.87 -18.99 -15.34
N ASP A 275 -3.15 -18.90 -16.46
CA ASP A 275 -2.60 -20.07 -17.18
C ASP A 275 -1.43 -20.74 -16.47
N HIS A 276 -0.68 -20.00 -15.66
CA HIS A 276 0.49 -20.50 -14.90
C HIS A 276 0.27 -20.49 -13.38
N TYR A 277 -0.96 -20.25 -12.95
CA TYR A 277 -1.34 -20.16 -11.53
C TYR A 277 -0.90 -21.38 -10.70
N LEU A 278 -1.09 -22.60 -11.23
CA LEU A 278 -0.71 -23.83 -10.54
C LEU A 278 0.81 -23.97 -10.33
N ASP A 279 1.61 -23.44 -11.25
CA ASP A 279 3.07 -23.49 -11.12
C ASP A 279 3.55 -22.49 -10.05
N GLY A 280 2.95 -21.32 -9.99
CA GLY A 280 3.17 -20.35 -8.92
C GLY A 280 2.75 -20.86 -7.54
N LEU A 281 1.60 -21.55 -7.45
CA LEU A 281 1.17 -22.22 -6.22
C LEU A 281 2.14 -23.32 -5.77
N LYS A 282 2.61 -24.15 -6.69
CA LYS A 282 3.58 -25.21 -6.37
C LYS A 282 4.89 -24.65 -5.85
N ALA A 283 5.43 -23.61 -6.50
CA ALA A 283 6.63 -22.93 -6.04
C ALA A 283 6.46 -22.34 -4.63
N GLY A 284 5.26 -21.80 -4.32
CA GLY A 284 4.93 -21.27 -3.00
C GLY A 284 4.67 -22.35 -1.93
N LEU A 285 4.20 -23.54 -2.32
CA LEU A 285 3.85 -24.65 -1.41
C LEU A 285 5.07 -25.38 -0.86
N ILE A 286 6.22 -25.31 -1.51
CA ILE A 286 7.45 -26.01 -1.07
C ILE A 286 7.86 -25.59 0.35
N GLU A 287 7.51 -24.40 0.78
CA GLU A 287 7.86 -23.85 2.09
C GLU A 287 6.75 -23.97 3.15
N LEU A 288 5.57 -24.54 2.82
CA LEU A 288 4.48 -24.73 3.77
C LEU A 288 4.63 -26.05 4.56
N PRO A 289 4.28 -26.08 5.86
CA PRO A 289 4.14 -27.31 6.62
C PRO A 289 3.17 -28.29 5.95
N ALA A 290 3.43 -29.58 6.04
CA ALA A 290 2.69 -30.63 5.34
C ALA A 290 1.17 -30.59 5.54
N VAL A 291 0.71 -30.17 6.73
CA VAL A 291 -0.73 -30.01 7.06
C VAL A 291 -1.37 -28.88 6.25
N LEU A 292 -0.68 -27.74 6.10
CA LEU A 292 -1.16 -26.61 5.30
C LEU A 292 -1.14 -26.91 3.80
N ARG A 293 -0.18 -27.73 3.34
CA ARG A 293 -0.14 -28.19 1.94
C ARG A 293 -1.39 -28.99 1.56
N SER A 294 -1.87 -29.84 2.46
CA SER A 294 -3.06 -30.68 2.20
C SER A 294 -4.34 -29.87 2.13
N ILE A 295 -4.46 -28.78 2.90
CA ILE A 295 -5.63 -27.90 2.89
C ILE A 295 -5.67 -27.09 1.59
N VAL A 296 -4.55 -26.48 1.21
CA VAL A 296 -4.46 -25.66 -0.02
C VAL A 296 -4.70 -26.50 -1.28
N LEU A 297 -4.17 -27.72 -1.33
CA LEU A 297 -4.41 -28.66 -2.45
C LEU A 297 -5.86 -29.15 -2.52
N ARG A 298 -6.57 -29.23 -1.38
CA ARG A 298 -7.97 -29.63 -1.33
C ARG A 298 -8.89 -28.51 -1.88
N ASP A 299 -8.60 -27.26 -1.55
CA ASP A 299 -9.36 -26.11 -2.03
C ASP A 299 -9.10 -25.82 -3.52
N ALA A 300 -7.87 -25.97 -3.98
CA ALA A 300 -7.53 -25.86 -5.41
C ALA A 300 -8.29 -26.89 -6.27
N SER A 301 -8.54 -28.10 -5.75
CA SER A 301 -9.33 -29.12 -6.45
C SER A 301 -10.83 -28.82 -6.55
N LEU A 302 -11.35 -27.96 -5.66
CA LEU A 302 -12.73 -27.48 -5.66
C LEU A 302 -12.94 -26.35 -6.69
N ILE A 303 -11.96 -25.48 -6.88
CA ILE A 303 -12.01 -24.36 -7.85
C ILE A 303 -11.94 -24.88 -9.29
N MET A 304 -11.29 -26.01 -9.53
CA MET A 304 -11.18 -26.63 -10.86
C MET A 304 -12.47 -27.40 -11.29
N LYS A 305 -13.54 -27.39 -10.49
CA LYS A 305 -14.83 -28.06 -10.82
C LYS A 305 -15.95 -27.07 -11.19
N PHE A 306 -15.66 -25.79 -11.30
CA PHE A 306 -16.50 -24.73 -11.83
C PHE A 306 -15.76 -24.03 -12.97
#